data_de09d55eefeb5051461dda118edf2978
#
_entry.id   de09d55eefeb5051461dda118edf2978
#
_cell.length_a   1.000
_cell.length_b   1.000
_cell.length_c   1.000
_cell.angle_alpha   90.00
_cell.angle_beta   90.00
_cell.angle_gamma   90.00
#
_symmetry.space_group_name_H-M   'P 1'
#
loop_
_entity.id
_entity.type
_entity.pdbx_description
1 polymer ?
#
loop_
_entity_poly.entity_id
_entity_poly.type
_entity_poly.pdbx_seq_one_letter_code
_entity_poly.pdbx_strand_id
1 'polypeptide(L)'
;VTVLRMLPATALAAGSEEEALGEVNIYNGEQKLSYLSINGRIRELIYTYFNHVDANGRTKEIPAYCVNPNTTGVPQTVGPGESIKYIAKEKGNDPKVMGIIANGYPTRGLSELKLENKYHAYYATKMALWCYLLPNWNINNLKVNPNLTGAELQRAQAILAAAKDIYVRGTAWNKIYSPRVT
;
A
#
# COMPACT_ATOMS: atom_id res chain seq x y z
N VAL A 1 -1.04 -1.42 24.12
CA VAL A 1 -1.70 -0.96 22.87
C VAL A 1 -0.67 -1.00 21.76
N THR A 2 -0.80 -1.96 20.87
CA THR A 2 0.13 -2.12 19.75
C THR A 2 -0.17 -1.05 18.70
N VAL A 3 0.76 -0.13 18.49
CA VAL A 3 0.60 0.95 17.52
C VAL A 3 1.01 0.42 16.15
N LEU A 4 0.06 0.37 15.26
CA LEU A 4 0.29 0.04 13.86
C LEU A 4 0.92 1.26 13.16
N ARG A 5 2.09 1.06 12.57
CA ARG A 5 2.73 2.10 11.74
C ARG A 5 2.09 2.08 10.36
N MET A 6 1.29 3.09 10.06
CA MET A 6 0.72 3.31 8.74
C MET A 6 1.21 4.62 8.18
N LEU A 7 1.67 4.59 6.95
CA LEU A 7 2.07 5.77 6.20
C LEU A 7 1.02 6.08 5.14
N PRO A 8 0.50 7.29 5.12
CA PRO A 8 -0.32 7.73 4.00
C PRO A 8 0.57 7.93 2.76
N ALA A 9 0.15 7.37 1.66
CA ALA A 9 0.90 7.47 0.41
C ALA A 9 1.15 8.93 -0.04
N THR A 10 0.24 9.83 0.28
CA THR A 10 0.36 11.26 -0.08
C THR A 10 1.35 12.05 0.78
N ALA A 11 1.60 11.65 2.02
CA ALA A 11 2.60 12.32 2.87
C ALA A 11 4.02 12.17 2.30
N LEU A 12 4.24 11.18 1.45
CA LEU A 12 5.51 10.90 0.79
C LEU A 12 5.68 11.66 -0.52
N ALA A 13 4.57 11.94 -1.20
CA ALA A 13 4.57 12.64 -2.50
C ALA A 13 4.72 14.16 -2.35
N ALA A 14 4.28 14.74 -1.24
CA ALA A 14 4.13 16.17 -1.09
C ALA A 14 5.40 16.93 -0.64
N GLY A 15 6.47 16.24 -0.21
CA GLY A 15 7.70 16.90 0.23
C GLY A 15 7.51 17.96 1.33
N SER A 16 6.36 18.01 1.96
CA SER A 16 6.03 18.94 3.01
C SER A 16 6.60 18.46 4.34
N GLU A 17 7.09 19.43 5.09
CA GLU A 17 7.50 19.28 6.47
C GLU A 17 6.57 18.35 7.23
N GLU A 18 7.17 17.57 8.09
CA GLU A 18 6.60 16.60 8.99
C GLU A 18 5.42 17.11 9.81
N GLU A 19 4.29 17.32 9.22
CA GLU A 19 3.08 17.20 10.01
C GLU A 19 2.98 15.74 10.42
N ALA A 20 3.35 15.48 11.66
CA ALA A 20 2.99 14.24 12.30
C ALA A 20 1.49 14.07 12.05
N LEU A 21 1.13 13.12 11.20
CA LEU A 21 -0.27 12.78 11.05
C LEU A 21 -0.75 12.45 12.45
N GLY A 22 -1.60 13.30 12.98
CA GLY A 22 -2.24 13.07 14.24
C GLY A 22 -3.06 11.78 14.20
N GLU A 23 -3.97 11.66 15.08
CA GLU A 23 -4.93 10.57 15.10
C GLU A 23 -5.73 10.52 13.79
N VAL A 24 -5.68 9.39 13.09
CA VAL A 24 -6.44 9.16 11.85
C VAL A 24 -7.39 7.99 12.02
N ASN A 25 -8.55 8.07 11.40
CA ASN A 25 -9.50 6.97 11.30
C ASN A 25 -9.15 6.12 10.08
N ILE A 26 -8.89 4.84 10.29
CA ILE A 26 -8.60 3.88 9.24
C ILE A 26 -9.84 3.03 8.98
N TYR A 27 -10.17 2.86 7.71
CA TYR A 27 -11.33 2.13 7.24
C TYR A 27 -10.92 0.92 6.41
N ASN A 28 -11.70 -0.15 6.49
CA ASN A 28 -11.64 -1.26 5.55
C ASN A 28 -12.67 -1.07 4.43
N GLY A 29 -12.30 -1.45 3.22
CA GLY A 29 -13.24 -1.61 2.11
C GLY A 29 -14.09 -2.88 2.24
N GLU A 30 -14.99 -3.07 1.28
CA GLU A 30 -15.96 -4.19 1.29
C GLU A 30 -15.40 -5.47 0.70
N GLN A 31 -14.46 -5.36 -0.23
CA GLN A 31 -14.00 -6.50 -1.02
C GLN A 31 -12.71 -7.09 -0.49
N LYS A 32 -12.70 -8.41 -0.42
CA LYS A 32 -11.50 -9.21 -0.26
C LYS A 32 -10.87 -9.45 -1.62
N LEU A 33 -9.57 -9.21 -1.72
CA LEU A 33 -8.79 -9.31 -2.94
C LEU A 33 -7.81 -10.46 -2.83
N SER A 34 -7.80 -11.36 -3.81
CA SER A 34 -7.04 -12.62 -3.76
C SER A 34 -6.37 -12.93 -5.10
N TYR A 35 -5.63 -11.97 -5.65
CA TYR A 35 -5.06 -12.07 -7.01
C TYR A 35 -3.72 -12.79 -7.09
N LEU A 36 -2.91 -12.73 -6.04
CA LEU A 36 -1.55 -13.26 -6.05
C LEU A 36 -1.33 -14.30 -4.94
N SER A 37 -0.29 -15.09 -5.13
CA SER A 37 0.21 -16.04 -4.15
C SER A 37 1.71 -15.88 -3.95
N ILE A 38 2.19 -16.27 -2.79
CA ILE A 38 3.62 -16.35 -2.50
C ILE A 38 3.87 -17.51 -1.54
N ASN A 39 4.96 -18.23 -1.77
CA ASN A 39 5.34 -19.40 -0.97
C ASN A 39 4.20 -20.43 -0.86
N GLY A 40 3.48 -20.65 -1.97
CA GLY A 40 2.38 -21.60 -2.05
C GLY A 40 1.08 -21.18 -1.36
N ARG A 41 0.97 -19.94 -0.91
CA ARG A 41 -0.22 -19.41 -0.26
C ARG A 41 -0.81 -18.23 -1.02
N ILE A 42 -2.11 -18.28 -1.27
CA ILE A 42 -2.88 -17.16 -1.79
C ILE A 42 -2.94 -16.08 -0.72
N ARG A 43 -2.68 -14.83 -1.12
CA ARG A 43 -2.71 -13.69 -0.22
C ARG A 43 -3.99 -12.90 -0.39
N GLU A 44 -4.83 -12.97 0.62
CA GLU A 44 -6.05 -12.20 0.70
C GLU A 44 -5.75 -10.85 1.36
N LEU A 45 -6.14 -9.77 0.71
CA LEU A 45 -6.00 -8.41 1.20
C LEU A 45 -7.36 -7.71 1.17
N ILE A 46 -7.53 -6.77 2.11
CA ILE A 46 -8.64 -5.84 2.13
C ILE A 46 -8.07 -4.45 1.86
N TYR A 47 -8.73 -3.70 0.97
CA TYR A 47 -8.38 -2.31 0.73
C TYR A 47 -8.56 -1.49 2.00
N THR A 48 -7.50 -0.85 2.45
CA THR A 48 -7.48 -0.06 3.68
C THR A 48 -7.16 1.39 3.33
N TYR A 49 -7.91 2.32 3.88
CA TYR A 49 -7.80 3.74 3.54
C TYR A 49 -8.15 4.63 4.73
N PHE A 50 -7.84 5.90 4.61
CA PHE A 50 -8.35 6.96 5.47
C PHE A 50 -8.86 8.11 4.62
N ASN A 51 -9.68 8.96 5.22
CA ASN A 51 -10.22 10.16 4.58
C ASN A 51 -9.45 11.39 5.04
N HIS A 52 -8.99 12.18 4.09
CA HIS A 52 -8.34 13.45 4.31
C HIS A 52 -9.22 14.58 3.77
N VAL A 53 -9.40 15.62 4.56
CA VAL A 53 -10.10 16.83 4.12
C VAL A 53 -9.04 17.83 3.67
N ASP A 54 -9.09 18.20 2.39
CA ASP A 54 -8.17 19.18 1.83
C ASP A 54 -8.52 20.62 2.26
N ALA A 55 -7.67 21.58 1.89
CA ALA A 55 -7.87 22.99 2.20
C ALA A 55 -9.17 23.60 1.65
N ASN A 56 -9.79 22.96 0.66
CA ASN A 56 -11.07 23.35 0.08
C ASN A 56 -12.27 22.67 0.72
N GLY A 57 -12.07 21.91 1.79
CA GLY A 57 -13.13 21.16 2.46
C GLY A 57 -13.57 19.88 1.72
N ARG A 58 -12.82 19.44 0.71
CA ARG A 58 -13.13 18.21 -0.04
C ARG A 58 -12.52 17.01 0.65
N THR A 59 -13.33 15.97 0.81
CA THR A 59 -12.85 14.70 1.35
C THR A 59 -12.19 13.88 0.25
N LYS A 60 -10.95 13.48 0.49
CA LYS A 60 -10.16 12.62 -0.38
C LYS A 60 -9.85 11.31 0.32
N GLU A 61 -10.16 10.21 -0.34
CA GLU A 61 -9.80 8.87 0.12
C GLU A 61 -8.31 8.60 -0.20
N ILE A 62 -7.55 8.18 0.80
CA ILE A 62 -6.11 7.94 0.68
C ILE A 62 -5.81 6.51 1.13
N PRO A 63 -5.16 5.70 0.28
CA PRO A 63 -4.72 4.36 0.67
C PRO A 63 -3.78 4.39 1.87
N ALA A 64 -3.96 3.46 2.79
CA ALA A 64 -3.12 3.29 3.96
C ALA A 64 -2.34 1.98 3.87
N TYR A 65 -1.01 2.07 3.99
CA TYR A 65 -0.11 0.93 3.93
C TYR A 65 0.51 0.65 5.29
N CYS A 66 0.35 -0.59 5.77
CA CYS A 66 1.01 -1.05 6.98
C CYS A 66 2.50 -1.30 6.70
N VAL A 67 3.37 -0.63 7.44
CA VAL A 67 4.83 -0.76 7.31
C VAL A 67 5.47 -1.59 8.42
N ASN A 68 4.67 -2.14 9.33
CA ASN A 68 5.15 -3.06 10.35
C ASN A 68 4.49 -4.43 10.21
N PRO A 69 5.15 -5.38 9.56
CA PRO A 69 4.59 -6.71 9.30
C PRO A 69 4.40 -7.55 10.57
N ASN A 70 5.05 -7.19 11.67
CA ASN A 70 4.97 -7.92 12.94
C ASN A 70 3.80 -7.47 13.81
N THR A 71 3.03 -6.48 13.37
CA THR A 71 1.82 -6.04 14.06
C THR A 71 0.56 -6.56 13.38
N THR A 72 -0.44 -6.83 14.17
CA THR A 72 -1.77 -7.12 13.63
C THR A 72 -2.23 -5.95 12.79
N GLY A 73 -2.64 -6.21 11.55
CA GLY A 73 -3.25 -5.23 10.67
C GLY A 73 -4.58 -4.70 11.25
N VAL A 74 -5.30 -3.91 10.50
CA VAL A 74 -6.66 -3.51 10.87
C VAL A 74 -7.45 -4.78 11.14
N PRO A 75 -8.00 -4.98 12.35
CA PRO A 75 -8.70 -6.21 12.69
C PRO A 75 -9.82 -6.51 11.70
N GLN A 76 -9.94 -7.76 11.31
CA GLN A 76 -11.04 -8.21 10.43
C GLN A 76 -12.42 -8.02 11.06
N THR A 77 -12.47 -7.82 12.36
CA THR A 77 -13.69 -7.50 13.11
C THR A 77 -14.24 -6.11 12.82
N VAL A 78 -13.44 -5.24 12.19
CA VAL A 78 -13.92 -3.94 11.71
C VAL A 78 -14.65 -4.17 10.40
N GLY A 79 -15.94 -3.97 10.42
CA GLY A 79 -16.78 -4.10 9.25
C GLY A 79 -16.48 -3.06 8.17
N PRO A 80 -16.97 -3.27 6.95
CA PRO A 80 -16.87 -2.28 5.89
C PRO A 80 -17.46 -0.94 6.31
N GLY A 81 -16.70 0.14 6.12
CA GLY A 81 -17.12 1.50 6.50
C GLY A 81 -16.99 1.82 7.99
N GLU A 82 -16.72 0.84 8.84
CA GLU A 82 -16.36 1.09 10.24
C GLU A 82 -14.91 1.53 10.36
N SER A 83 -14.61 2.41 11.31
CA SER A 83 -13.28 2.95 11.50
C SER A 83 -12.62 2.49 12.80
N ILE A 84 -11.30 2.39 12.75
CA ILE A 84 -10.46 2.31 13.94
C ILE A 84 -9.56 3.53 14.00
N LYS A 85 -9.38 4.08 15.18
CA LYS A 85 -8.44 5.17 15.40
C LYS A 85 -7.02 4.65 15.53
N TYR A 86 -6.14 5.20 14.73
CA TYR A 86 -4.70 4.96 14.81
C TYR A 86 -3.95 6.26 15.07
N ILE A 87 -2.88 6.15 15.83
CA ILE A 87 -1.93 7.23 16.02
C ILE A 87 -0.69 6.86 15.19
N ALA A 88 -0.40 7.65 14.19
CA ALA A 88 0.85 7.53 13.44
C ALA A 88 2.00 8.04 14.31
N LYS A 89 2.74 7.13 14.96
CA LYS A 89 3.80 7.53 15.90
C LYS A 89 5.15 7.77 15.24
N GLU A 90 5.43 7.16 14.11
CA GLU A 90 6.73 7.30 13.44
C GLU A 90 6.56 7.15 11.92
N LYS A 91 7.30 7.96 11.19
CA LYS A 91 7.50 7.76 9.75
C LYS A 91 8.46 6.60 9.53
N GLY A 92 8.21 5.80 8.50
CA GLY A 92 9.18 4.81 8.05
C GLY A 92 10.41 5.54 7.52
N ASN A 93 11.54 5.43 8.22
CA ASN A 93 12.80 6.06 7.80
C ASN A 93 13.58 5.22 6.79
N ASP A 94 13.05 4.08 6.38
CA ASP A 94 13.71 3.23 5.40
C ASP A 94 13.53 3.82 3.99
N PRO A 95 14.61 4.25 3.31
CA PRO A 95 14.52 4.83 1.97
C PRO A 95 13.85 3.92 0.94
N LYS A 96 13.98 2.61 1.10
CA LYS A 96 13.37 1.65 0.17
C LYS A 96 11.88 1.49 0.42
N VAL A 97 11.42 1.53 1.67
CA VAL A 97 10.00 1.61 1.99
C VAL A 97 9.38 2.86 1.36
N MET A 98 10.03 3.99 1.55
CA MET A 98 9.63 5.26 0.95
C MET A 98 9.61 5.18 -0.58
N GLY A 99 10.64 4.58 -1.17
CA GLY A 99 10.76 4.37 -2.61
C GLY A 99 9.64 3.49 -3.18
N ILE A 100 9.30 2.40 -2.51
CA ILE A 100 8.22 1.50 -2.94
C ILE A 100 6.87 2.24 -2.91
N ILE A 101 6.56 2.96 -1.85
CA ILE A 101 5.31 3.70 -1.74
C ILE A 101 5.27 4.84 -2.78
N ALA A 102 6.38 5.56 -2.99
CA ALA A 102 6.48 6.63 -3.97
C ALA A 102 6.36 6.13 -5.42
N ASN A 103 6.73 4.89 -5.70
CA ASN A 103 6.57 4.24 -7.01
C ASN A 103 5.29 3.42 -7.12
N GLY A 104 4.48 3.38 -6.08
CA GLY A 104 3.20 2.70 -6.03
C GLY A 104 2.00 3.66 -6.13
N TYR A 105 0.84 3.11 -5.87
CA TYR A 105 -0.42 3.84 -5.88
C TYR A 105 -0.60 4.61 -4.55
N PRO A 106 -1.10 5.85 -4.53
CA PRO A 106 -1.63 6.63 -5.64
C PRO A 106 -0.61 7.57 -6.31
N THR A 107 0.64 7.58 -5.89
CA THR A 107 1.67 8.47 -6.46
C THR A 107 1.83 8.22 -7.95
N ARG A 108 1.92 6.94 -8.34
CA ARG A 108 1.74 6.53 -9.72
C ARG A 108 0.27 6.16 -9.93
N GLY A 109 -0.36 6.77 -10.92
CA GLY A 109 -1.77 6.55 -11.22
C GLY A 109 -2.05 5.21 -11.92
N LEU A 110 -3.32 4.89 -12.07
CA LEU A 110 -3.77 3.65 -12.69
C LEU A 110 -3.22 3.47 -14.11
N SER A 111 -3.17 4.54 -14.88
CA SER A 111 -2.65 4.53 -16.25
C SER A 111 -1.17 4.15 -16.30
N GLU A 112 -0.34 4.73 -15.44
CA GLU A 112 1.09 4.41 -15.35
C GLU A 112 1.33 2.97 -14.88
N LEU A 113 0.54 2.51 -13.92
CA LEU A 113 0.62 1.14 -13.40
C LEU A 113 -0.04 0.11 -14.34
N LYS A 114 -0.78 0.57 -15.36
CA LYS A 114 -1.52 -0.28 -16.31
C LYS A 114 -2.53 -1.18 -15.62
N LEU A 115 -3.26 -0.62 -14.65
CA LEU A 115 -4.25 -1.32 -13.84
C LEU A 115 -5.63 -0.70 -13.99
N GLU A 116 -6.67 -1.51 -13.80
CA GLU A 116 -8.05 -1.12 -14.05
C GLU A 116 -8.65 -0.22 -12.97
N ASN A 117 -8.28 -0.43 -11.71
CA ASN A 117 -8.89 0.27 -10.60
C ASN A 117 -7.97 0.39 -9.39
N LYS A 118 -8.39 1.20 -8.42
CA LYS A 118 -7.64 1.48 -7.19
C LYS A 118 -7.38 0.23 -6.34
N TYR A 119 -8.27 -0.75 -6.36
CA TYR A 119 -8.13 -1.98 -5.58
C TYR A 119 -6.96 -2.83 -6.10
N HIS A 120 -6.86 -2.98 -7.41
CA HIS A 120 -5.73 -3.65 -8.06
C HIS A 120 -4.42 -2.93 -7.79
N ALA A 121 -4.41 -1.62 -7.89
CA ALA A 121 -3.22 -0.80 -7.66
C ALA A 121 -2.76 -0.83 -6.19
N TYR A 122 -3.69 -0.80 -5.25
CA TYR A 122 -3.41 -0.98 -3.83
C TYR A 122 -2.83 -2.36 -3.55
N TYR A 123 -3.44 -3.41 -4.10
CA TYR A 123 -2.97 -4.78 -3.94
C TYR A 123 -1.53 -4.95 -4.43
N ALA A 124 -1.24 -4.48 -5.64
CA ALA A 124 0.10 -4.55 -6.22
C ALA A 124 1.14 -3.82 -5.37
N THR A 125 0.82 -2.61 -4.90
CA THR A 125 1.72 -1.81 -4.06
C THR A 125 1.97 -2.47 -2.72
N LYS A 126 0.93 -2.96 -2.07
CA LYS A 126 1.04 -3.66 -0.78
C LYS A 126 1.86 -4.94 -0.89
N MET A 127 1.68 -5.73 -1.94
CA MET A 127 2.45 -6.94 -2.17
C MET A 127 3.94 -6.63 -2.42
N ALA A 128 4.25 -5.59 -3.19
CA ALA A 128 5.62 -5.14 -3.38
C ALA A 128 6.27 -4.71 -2.05
N LEU A 129 5.54 -3.94 -1.25
CA LEU A 129 6.01 -3.48 0.07
C LEU A 129 6.29 -4.66 1.01
N TRP A 130 5.39 -5.63 1.05
CA TRP A 130 5.55 -6.80 1.93
C TRP A 130 6.66 -7.74 1.47
N CYS A 131 6.90 -7.87 0.18
CA CYS A 131 8.07 -8.59 -0.33
C CYS A 131 9.40 -7.96 0.12
N TYR A 132 9.41 -6.66 0.38
CA TYR A 132 10.58 -5.99 0.95
C TYR A 132 10.65 -6.12 2.49
N LEU A 133 9.52 -5.97 3.18
CA LEU A 133 9.48 -5.95 4.64
C LEU A 133 9.61 -7.33 5.28
N LEU A 134 9.11 -8.37 4.64
CA LEU A 134 9.10 -9.73 5.17
C LEU A 134 10.30 -10.52 4.64
N PRO A 135 11.18 -11.07 5.52
CA PRO A 135 12.43 -11.69 5.10
C PRO A 135 12.22 -12.95 4.24
N ASN A 136 11.10 -13.64 4.42
CA ASN A 136 10.79 -14.87 3.68
C ASN A 136 9.96 -14.63 2.40
N TRP A 137 9.68 -13.38 2.07
CA TRP A 137 8.90 -13.02 0.90
C TRP A 137 9.82 -12.51 -0.21
N ASN A 138 10.38 -13.44 -0.98
CA ASN A 138 11.17 -13.07 -2.15
C ASN A 138 10.24 -12.67 -3.29
N ILE A 139 10.47 -11.51 -3.89
CA ILE A 139 9.67 -11.00 -5.01
C ILE A 139 9.66 -11.98 -6.20
N ASN A 140 10.70 -12.76 -6.39
CA ASN A 140 10.77 -13.76 -7.45
C ASN A 140 9.82 -14.96 -7.22
N ASN A 141 9.34 -15.15 -5.99
CA ASN A 141 8.36 -16.17 -5.63
C ASN A 141 6.92 -15.67 -5.69
N LEU A 142 6.73 -14.40 -5.99
CA LEU A 142 5.39 -13.84 -6.18
C LEU A 142 4.82 -14.33 -7.51
N LYS A 143 3.63 -14.91 -7.46
CA LYS A 143 2.94 -15.54 -8.60
C LYS A 143 1.46 -15.16 -8.60
N VAL A 144 0.79 -15.39 -9.71
CA VAL A 144 -0.66 -15.26 -9.77
C VAL A 144 -1.31 -16.35 -8.91
N ASN A 145 -2.51 -16.06 -8.40
CA ASN A 145 -3.34 -17.05 -7.74
C ASN A 145 -3.64 -18.19 -8.72
N PRO A 146 -3.24 -19.44 -8.42
CA PRO A 146 -3.36 -20.57 -9.35
C PRO A 146 -4.81 -20.98 -9.64
N ASN A 147 -5.77 -20.52 -8.86
CA ASN A 147 -7.19 -20.81 -9.04
C ASN A 147 -7.89 -19.89 -10.03
N LEU A 148 -7.23 -18.82 -10.49
CA LEU A 148 -7.82 -17.85 -11.40
C LEU A 148 -7.75 -18.32 -12.85
N THR A 149 -8.81 -18.00 -13.59
CA THR A 149 -8.94 -18.30 -15.02
C THR A 149 -9.54 -17.11 -15.78
N GLY A 150 -9.43 -17.09 -17.11
CA GLY A 150 -10.06 -16.09 -17.96
C GLY A 150 -9.67 -14.66 -17.64
N ALA A 151 -10.65 -13.77 -17.55
CA ALA A 151 -10.43 -12.35 -17.28
C ALA A 151 -9.78 -12.08 -15.93
N GLU A 152 -10.12 -12.84 -14.90
CA GLU A 152 -9.51 -12.70 -13.56
C GLU A 152 -8.01 -13.08 -13.59
N LEU A 153 -7.64 -14.09 -14.35
CA LEU A 153 -6.23 -14.42 -14.55
C LEU A 153 -5.47 -13.28 -15.25
N GLN A 154 -6.06 -12.66 -16.26
CA GLN A 154 -5.45 -11.53 -16.96
C GLN A 154 -5.26 -10.34 -16.02
N ARG A 155 -6.24 -10.05 -15.17
CA ARG A 155 -6.13 -9.01 -14.13
C ARG A 155 -5.01 -9.32 -13.14
N ALA A 156 -4.93 -10.56 -12.70
CA ALA A 156 -3.87 -11.00 -11.78
C ALA A 156 -2.47 -10.89 -12.41
N GLN A 157 -2.33 -11.19 -13.71
CA GLN A 157 -1.08 -11.02 -14.45
C GLN A 157 -0.65 -9.56 -14.52
N ALA A 158 -1.60 -8.64 -14.75
CA ALA A 158 -1.33 -7.21 -14.74
C ALA A 158 -0.92 -6.72 -13.34
N ILE A 159 -1.57 -7.21 -12.30
CA ILE A 159 -1.25 -6.89 -10.90
C ILE A 159 0.15 -7.41 -10.54
N LEU A 160 0.49 -8.63 -10.95
CA LEU A 160 1.81 -9.20 -10.73
C LEU A 160 2.91 -8.37 -11.39
N ALA A 161 2.71 -7.98 -12.65
CA ALA A 161 3.65 -7.13 -13.39
C ALA A 161 3.85 -5.78 -12.70
N ALA A 162 2.76 -5.16 -12.26
CA ALA A 162 2.80 -3.89 -11.52
C ALA A 162 3.52 -4.03 -10.18
N ALA A 163 3.27 -5.09 -9.43
CA ALA A 163 3.94 -5.34 -8.13
C ALA A 163 5.46 -5.49 -8.31
N LYS A 164 5.90 -6.23 -9.31
CA LYS A 164 7.32 -6.40 -9.63
C LYS A 164 7.98 -5.08 -10.07
N ASP A 165 7.30 -4.31 -10.91
CA ASP A 165 7.78 -3.00 -11.36
C ASP A 165 7.91 -2.01 -10.19
N ILE A 166 6.92 -1.93 -9.32
CA ILE A 166 6.94 -1.10 -8.11
C ILE A 166 8.10 -1.52 -7.20
N TYR A 167 8.30 -2.81 -7.00
CA TYR A 167 9.38 -3.34 -6.17
C TYR A 167 10.76 -2.97 -6.72
N VAL A 168 11.00 -3.19 -8.00
CA VAL A 168 12.29 -2.90 -8.65
C VAL A 168 12.60 -1.40 -8.58
N ARG A 169 11.65 -0.56 -8.95
CA ARG A 169 11.83 0.90 -8.90
C ARG A 169 12.00 1.41 -7.47
N GLY A 170 11.19 0.91 -6.56
CA GLY A 170 11.20 1.34 -5.17
C GLY A 170 12.47 0.94 -4.43
N THR A 171 12.97 -0.28 -4.64
CA THR A 171 14.19 -0.77 -3.99
C THR A 171 15.47 -0.22 -4.62
N ALA A 172 15.42 0.27 -5.85
CA ALA A 172 16.50 1.03 -6.48
C ALA A 172 16.57 2.49 -6.00
N TRP A 173 15.62 2.93 -5.20
CA TRP A 173 15.55 4.29 -4.67
C TRP A 173 16.63 4.52 -3.62
N ASN A 174 17.65 5.29 -3.97
CA ASN A 174 18.79 5.58 -3.09
C ASN A 174 18.73 6.99 -2.47
N LYS A 175 17.69 7.75 -2.79
CA LYS A 175 17.58 9.14 -2.32
C LYS A 175 16.84 9.18 -1.01
N ILE A 176 17.50 9.67 0.03
CA ILE A 176 16.82 10.33 1.14
C ILE A 176 16.06 11.48 0.51
N TYR A 177 14.75 11.44 0.59
CA TYR A 177 13.92 12.54 0.11
C TYR A 177 14.16 13.74 1.03
N SER A 178 15.07 14.61 0.63
CA SER A 178 15.13 15.95 1.19
C SER A 178 14.13 16.78 0.39
N PRO A 179 13.07 17.31 1.00
CA PRO A 179 12.19 18.23 0.32
C PRO A 179 13.01 19.40 -0.18
N ARG A 180 13.04 19.61 -1.49
CA ARG A 180 13.54 20.88 -2.00
C ARG A 180 12.50 21.93 -1.64
N VAL A 181 12.86 22.77 -0.69
CA VAL A 181 12.19 24.05 -0.51
C VAL A 181 12.49 24.86 -1.76
N THR A 182 11.52 25.02 -2.61
CA THR A 182 11.51 26.04 -3.65
C THR A 182 10.69 27.21 -3.17
#